data_b528a54de4b36c54dd8bfc4deff2222e
#
_entry.id   b528a54de4b36c54dd8bfc4deff2222e
#
_cell.length_a   1.000
_cell.length_b   1.000
_cell.length_c   1.000
_cell.angle_alpha   90.00
_cell.angle_beta   90.00
_cell.angle_gamma   90.00
#
_symmetry.space_group_name_H-M   'P 1'
#
loop_
_entity.id
_entity.type
_entity.pdbx_description
1 polymer ?
#
loop_
_entity_poly.entity_id
_entity_poly.type
_entity_poly.pdbx_seq_one_letter_code
_entity_poly.pdbx_strand_id
1 'polypeptide(L)'
;MKKYVLLIYILVLVTFVSYATYSPTAAMMVESESAIAEDEIWTSLSYGGDFSPLGWRWGDLEMSMPIRISYVTSSLPSHGSAVPRKYKAMAGISARYYFTLVNLFLSYYSGVVDYPEIKAVTAERRIEGGVGFSLGEYLSISIPLHYSFSPVYPSFGGGIMMRVGGEV
;
A
#
# COMPACT_ATOMS: atom_id res chain seq x y z
N MET A 1 -25.69 16.03 24.98
CA MET A 1 -25.30 16.21 23.57
C MET A 1 -24.25 15.21 23.08
N LYS A 2 -23.07 15.04 23.71
CA LYS A 2 -21.99 14.15 23.21
C LYS A 2 -22.41 12.67 23.03
N LYS A 3 -23.29 12.12 23.88
CA LYS A 3 -23.77 10.73 23.79
C LYS A 3 -24.65 10.48 22.55
N TYR A 4 -25.48 11.44 22.16
CA TYR A 4 -26.35 11.29 20.98
C TYR A 4 -25.55 11.45 19.69
N VAL A 5 -24.52 12.30 19.68
CA VAL A 5 -23.62 12.43 18.53
C VAL A 5 -22.89 11.11 18.27
N LEU A 6 -22.39 10.47 19.32
CA LEU A 6 -21.73 9.17 19.22
C LEU A 6 -22.70 8.08 18.70
N LEU A 7 -23.93 8.07 19.22
CA LEU A 7 -24.97 7.13 18.79
C LEU A 7 -25.31 7.29 17.30
N ILE A 8 -25.46 8.55 16.84
CA ILE A 8 -25.71 8.87 15.43
C ILE A 8 -24.54 8.40 14.58
N TYR A 9 -23.29 8.65 15.00
CA TYR A 9 -22.10 8.16 14.29
C TYR A 9 -22.08 6.64 14.18
N ILE A 10 -22.36 5.93 15.25
CA ILE A 10 -22.42 4.45 15.25
C ILE A 10 -23.55 3.98 14.31
N LEU A 11 -24.73 4.60 14.37
CA LEU A 11 -25.85 4.23 13.53
C LEU A 11 -25.56 4.45 12.04
N VAL A 12 -24.97 5.58 11.69
CA VAL A 12 -24.52 5.89 10.33
C VAL A 12 -23.47 4.90 9.86
N LEU A 13 -22.47 4.58 10.70
CA LEU A 13 -21.43 3.63 10.38
C LEU A 13 -21.99 2.21 10.14
N VAL A 14 -22.90 1.74 11.02
CA VAL A 14 -23.54 0.45 10.89
C VAL A 14 -24.40 0.37 9.64
N THR A 15 -25.17 1.44 9.36
CA THR A 15 -25.99 1.50 8.15
C THR A 15 -25.11 1.51 6.90
N PHE A 16 -24.01 2.25 6.93
CA PHE A 16 -23.08 2.33 5.81
C PHE A 16 -22.43 0.97 5.52
N VAL A 17 -21.99 0.26 6.54
CA VAL A 17 -21.39 -1.09 6.39
C VAL A 17 -22.43 -2.12 5.93
N SER A 18 -23.71 -1.99 6.32
CA SER A 18 -24.78 -2.93 5.94
C SER A 18 -25.09 -2.95 4.43
N TYR A 19 -24.74 -1.89 3.71
CA TYR A 19 -24.91 -1.81 2.25
C TYR A 19 -23.64 -2.14 1.46
N ALA A 20 -22.56 -2.51 2.14
CA ALA A 20 -21.33 -2.86 1.51
C ALA A 20 -21.23 -4.35 1.22
N THR A 21 -20.70 -4.70 0.07
CA THR A 21 -20.28 -6.08 -0.23
C THR A 21 -18.90 -6.32 0.34
N TYR A 22 -18.71 -7.45 1.01
CA TYR A 22 -17.38 -7.86 1.49
C TYR A 22 -16.47 -8.20 0.32
N SER A 23 -15.28 -7.60 0.29
CA SER A 23 -14.37 -7.68 -0.84
C SER A 23 -12.91 -7.90 -0.36
N PRO A 24 -12.57 -9.13 0.08
CA PRO A 24 -11.20 -9.45 0.43
C PRO A 24 -10.32 -9.50 -0.81
N THR A 25 -9.07 -9.06 -0.68
CA THR A 25 -8.15 -9.01 -1.81
C THR A 25 -6.75 -9.43 -1.42
N ALA A 26 -6.01 -9.92 -2.42
CA ALA A 26 -4.59 -10.17 -2.33
C ALA A 26 -3.89 -9.59 -3.56
N ALA A 27 -2.68 -9.10 -3.39
CA ALA A 27 -1.89 -8.58 -4.49
C ALA A 27 -0.43 -8.98 -4.38
N MET A 28 0.21 -9.13 -5.53
CA MET A 28 1.66 -9.24 -5.66
C MET A 28 2.18 -7.98 -6.32
N MET A 29 3.36 -7.52 -5.90
CA MET A 29 3.95 -6.30 -6.44
C MET A 29 5.45 -6.44 -6.65
N VAL A 30 5.92 -5.70 -7.64
CA VAL A 30 7.33 -5.44 -7.89
C VAL A 30 7.47 -3.93 -8.00
N GLU A 31 8.33 -3.33 -7.21
CA GLU A 31 8.50 -1.89 -7.13
C GLU A 31 9.97 -1.51 -7.22
N SER A 32 10.23 -0.35 -7.81
CA SER A 32 11.50 0.34 -7.72
C SER A 32 11.34 1.54 -6.78
N GLU A 33 12.27 1.72 -5.88
CA GLU A 33 12.27 2.80 -4.90
C GLU A 33 13.61 3.52 -4.97
N SER A 34 13.57 4.84 -5.09
CA SER A 34 14.77 5.68 -5.12
C SER A 34 14.77 6.62 -3.91
N ALA A 35 15.89 6.68 -3.23
CA ALA A 35 16.14 7.58 -2.12
C ALA A 35 17.33 8.51 -2.46
N ILE A 36 17.30 9.71 -1.93
CA ILE A 36 18.41 10.66 -2.02
C ILE A 36 19.09 10.69 -0.66
N ALA A 37 20.34 10.30 -0.62
CA ALA A 37 21.16 10.30 0.58
C ALA A 37 22.55 10.82 0.26
N GLU A 38 23.03 11.80 1.02
CA GLU A 38 24.39 12.37 0.90
C GLU A 38 24.77 12.75 -0.55
N ASP A 39 23.85 13.41 -1.26
CA ASP A 39 23.97 13.81 -2.66
C ASP A 39 24.02 12.66 -3.69
N GLU A 40 23.76 11.44 -3.29
CA GLU A 40 23.65 10.28 -4.17
C GLU A 40 22.21 9.78 -4.31
N ILE A 41 21.87 9.28 -5.50
CA ILE A 41 20.58 8.62 -5.75
C ILE A 41 20.77 7.10 -5.58
N TRP A 42 20.03 6.54 -4.65
CA TRP A 42 20.04 5.14 -4.35
C TRP A 42 18.75 4.49 -4.89
N THR A 43 18.89 3.51 -5.75
CA THR A 43 17.74 2.79 -6.31
C THR A 43 17.73 1.36 -5.84
N SER A 44 16.61 0.91 -5.33
CA SER A 44 16.40 -0.45 -4.87
C SER A 44 15.18 -1.08 -5.58
N LEU A 45 15.19 -2.39 -5.68
CA LEU A 45 14.08 -3.19 -6.18
C LEU A 45 13.44 -3.93 -5.01
N SER A 46 12.12 -3.91 -4.93
CA SER A 46 11.37 -4.64 -3.91
C SER A 46 10.36 -5.60 -4.53
N TYR A 47 10.16 -6.70 -3.82
CA TYR A 47 9.15 -7.71 -4.11
C TYR A 47 8.26 -7.86 -2.89
N GLY A 48 6.97 -7.92 -3.08
CA GLY A 48 6.08 -8.04 -1.95
C GLY A 48 4.68 -8.46 -2.30
N GLY A 49 3.85 -8.49 -1.28
CA GLY A 49 2.44 -8.74 -1.41
C GLY A 49 1.63 -7.91 -0.43
N ASP A 50 0.44 -7.56 -0.85
CA ASP A 50 -0.61 -7.00 -0.02
C ASP A 50 -1.68 -8.06 0.20
N PHE A 51 -2.18 -8.14 1.41
CA PHE A 51 -3.35 -8.91 1.75
C PHE A 51 -4.33 -8.01 2.50
N SER A 52 -5.55 -7.87 1.98
CA SER A 52 -6.61 -7.07 2.59
C SER A 52 -7.74 -8.00 3.04
N PRO A 53 -7.68 -8.54 4.26
CA PRO A 53 -8.73 -9.40 4.79
C PRO A 53 -10.01 -8.62 5.08
N LEU A 54 -9.86 -7.32 5.33
CA LEU A 54 -10.96 -6.40 5.59
C LEU A 54 -11.09 -5.44 4.41
N GLY A 55 -12.07 -5.68 3.57
CA GLY A 55 -12.42 -4.85 2.44
C GLY A 55 -13.93 -4.79 2.26
N TRP A 56 -14.43 -3.63 1.87
CA TRP A 56 -15.84 -3.37 1.62
C TRP A 56 -15.99 -2.56 0.35
N ARG A 57 -16.98 -2.88 -0.44
CA ARG A 57 -17.29 -2.19 -1.68
C ARG A 57 -18.72 -1.64 -1.65
N TRP A 58 -18.89 -0.39 -2.06
CA TRP A 58 -20.14 0.33 -2.23
C TRP A 58 -20.23 0.82 -3.67
N GLY A 59 -20.86 0.06 -4.55
CA GLY A 59 -20.87 0.38 -5.98
C GLY A 59 -19.46 0.46 -6.53
N ASP A 60 -19.06 1.65 -6.97
CA ASP A 60 -17.75 1.89 -7.57
C ASP A 60 -16.64 2.22 -6.55
N LEU A 61 -16.97 2.43 -5.29
CA LEU A 61 -16.00 2.74 -4.24
C LEU A 61 -15.69 1.49 -3.42
N GLU A 62 -14.42 1.17 -3.29
CA GLU A 62 -13.90 0.14 -2.40
C GLU A 62 -13.00 0.76 -1.35
N MET A 63 -13.15 0.34 -0.10
CA MET A 63 -12.24 0.65 0.99
C MET A 63 -11.71 -0.63 1.58
N SER A 64 -10.42 -0.68 1.91
CA SER A 64 -9.79 -1.87 2.46
C SER A 64 -8.70 -1.52 3.47
N MET A 65 -8.33 -2.53 4.26
CA MET A 65 -7.22 -2.45 5.23
C MET A 65 -6.13 -3.44 4.83
N PRO A 66 -5.21 -3.03 3.95
CA PRO A 66 -4.14 -3.90 3.50
C PRO A 66 -3.07 -4.09 4.57
N ILE A 67 -2.53 -5.30 4.58
CA ILE A 67 -1.29 -5.68 5.27
C ILE A 67 -0.28 -5.99 4.17
N ARG A 68 0.82 -5.24 4.14
CA ARG A 68 1.88 -5.37 3.15
C ARG A 68 3.13 -5.97 3.76
N ILE A 69 3.69 -6.96 3.09
CA ILE A 69 4.99 -7.51 3.41
C ILE A 69 5.83 -7.42 2.15
N SER A 70 7.00 -6.81 2.23
CA SER A 70 7.93 -6.71 1.11
C SER A 70 9.38 -6.93 1.53
N TYR A 71 10.12 -7.51 0.61
CA TYR A 71 11.56 -7.67 0.69
C TYR A 71 12.23 -6.73 -0.30
N VAL A 72 13.16 -5.93 0.17
CA VAL A 72 13.92 -5.00 -0.65
C VAL A 72 15.31 -5.57 -0.86
N THR A 73 15.67 -5.79 -2.11
CA THR A 73 17.02 -6.21 -2.48
C THR A 73 17.99 -5.06 -2.27
N SER A 74 19.29 -5.38 -2.17
CA SER A 74 20.32 -4.36 -2.11
C SER A 74 20.16 -3.36 -3.24
N SER A 75 20.19 -2.08 -2.93
CA SER A 75 20.26 -1.04 -3.94
C SER A 75 21.66 -0.94 -4.50
N LEU A 76 21.75 -0.57 -5.77
CA LEU A 76 23.00 -0.22 -6.40
C LEU A 76 23.13 1.29 -6.32
N PRO A 77 24.09 1.84 -5.57
CA PRO A 77 24.43 3.25 -5.69
C PRO A 77 25.16 3.48 -7.00
N SER A 78 25.12 4.70 -7.47
CA SER A 78 25.92 5.12 -8.62
C SER A 78 27.43 4.95 -8.39
N HIS A 79 27.88 4.80 -7.15
CA HIS A 79 29.30 4.77 -6.76
C HIS A 79 29.71 3.76 -5.67
N GLY A 80 29.07 2.58 -5.60
CA GLY A 80 29.81 1.42 -5.05
C GLY A 80 29.52 0.93 -3.64
N SER A 81 28.66 1.54 -2.82
CA SER A 81 28.26 0.96 -1.51
C SER A 81 26.87 0.37 -1.58
N ALA A 82 26.69 -0.89 -1.26
CA ALA A 82 25.38 -1.53 -1.27
C ALA A 82 24.51 -1.05 -0.09
N VAL A 83 23.26 -0.63 -0.34
CA VAL A 83 22.28 -0.45 0.74
C VAL A 83 21.96 -1.82 1.33
N PRO A 84 21.86 -1.92 2.66
CA PRO A 84 21.51 -3.17 3.32
C PRO A 84 20.15 -3.68 2.85
N ARG A 85 20.03 -4.98 2.70
CA ARG A 85 18.76 -5.67 2.48
C ARG A 85 17.82 -5.31 3.60
N LYS A 86 16.56 -5.11 3.27
CA LYS A 86 15.55 -4.76 4.27
C LYS A 86 14.25 -5.51 4.04
N TYR A 87 13.54 -5.77 5.14
CA TYR A 87 12.20 -6.28 5.15
C TYR A 87 11.26 -5.18 5.62
N LYS A 88 10.14 -5.02 4.93
CA LYS A 88 9.10 -4.07 5.31
C LYS A 88 7.83 -4.84 5.69
N ALA A 89 7.25 -4.50 6.84
CA ALA A 89 5.94 -4.96 7.26
C ALA A 89 5.08 -3.75 7.60
N MET A 90 4.01 -3.53 6.86
CA MET A 90 3.19 -2.34 6.94
C MET A 90 1.72 -2.72 7.00
N ALA A 91 0.93 -1.94 7.69
CA ALA A 91 -0.54 -2.00 7.64
C ALA A 91 -1.08 -0.63 7.23
N GLY A 92 -2.23 -0.61 6.58
CA GLY A 92 -2.72 0.63 6.03
C GLY A 92 -4.23 0.69 5.83
N ILE A 93 -4.63 1.77 5.21
CA ILE A 93 -5.97 1.98 4.67
C ILE A 93 -5.84 2.31 3.20
N SER A 94 -6.76 1.80 2.39
CA SER A 94 -6.80 2.04 0.95
C SER A 94 -8.22 2.36 0.52
N ALA A 95 -8.34 3.32 -0.37
CA ALA A 95 -9.57 3.62 -1.09
C ALA A 95 -9.33 3.45 -2.59
N ARG A 96 -10.26 2.81 -3.29
CA ARG A 96 -10.19 2.59 -4.73
C ARG A 96 -11.53 2.93 -5.35
N TYR A 97 -11.49 3.68 -6.44
CA TYR A 97 -12.67 4.03 -7.21
C TYR A 97 -12.57 3.43 -8.63
N TYR A 98 -13.63 2.78 -9.06
CA TYR A 98 -13.69 2.06 -10.32
C TYR A 98 -14.46 2.87 -11.38
N PHE A 99 -13.86 3.03 -12.57
CA PHE A 99 -14.46 3.62 -13.76
C PHE A 99 -14.49 2.55 -14.84
N THR A 100 -15.45 1.66 -14.83
CA THR A 100 -15.55 0.56 -15.79
C THR A 100 -14.28 -0.31 -15.82
N LEU A 101 -13.34 -0.05 -16.73
CA LEU A 101 -12.10 -0.80 -16.88
C LEU A 101 -10.90 -0.17 -16.14
N VAL A 102 -11.02 1.09 -15.79
CA VAL A 102 -9.95 1.84 -15.11
C VAL A 102 -10.33 2.03 -13.66
N ASN A 103 -9.36 1.98 -12.77
CA ASN A 103 -9.56 2.36 -11.38
C ASN A 103 -8.45 3.29 -10.90
N LEU A 104 -8.79 4.16 -9.98
CA LEU A 104 -7.85 5.01 -9.26
C LEU A 104 -7.81 4.57 -7.81
N PHE A 105 -6.63 4.58 -7.21
CA PHE A 105 -6.52 4.25 -5.80
C PHE A 105 -5.59 5.20 -5.06
N LEU A 106 -5.85 5.32 -3.77
CA LEU A 106 -5.02 6.04 -2.81
C LEU A 106 -4.93 5.20 -1.54
N SER A 107 -3.72 5.04 -1.03
CA SER A 107 -3.45 4.24 0.15
C SER A 107 -2.48 4.96 1.08
N TYR A 108 -2.66 4.75 2.36
CA TYR A 108 -1.72 5.16 3.40
C TYR A 108 -1.31 3.94 4.19
N TYR A 109 -0.01 3.77 4.39
CA TYR A 109 0.58 2.69 5.17
C TYR A 109 1.43 3.25 6.30
N SER A 110 1.47 2.51 7.40
CA SER A 110 2.39 2.72 8.49
C SER A 110 2.92 1.38 8.97
N GLY A 111 4.20 1.30 9.27
CA GLY A 111 4.80 0.04 9.66
C GLY A 111 6.26 0.16 10.04
N VAL A 112 6.96 -0.95 9.93
CA VAL A 112 8.35 -1.08 10.31
C VAL A 112 9.19 -1.58 9.15
N VAL A 113 10.43 -1.14 9.12
CA VAL A 113 11.48 -1.61 8.23
C VAL A 113 12.60 -2.20 9.08
N ASP A 114 12.89 -3.45 8.84
CA ASP A 114 13.98 -4.19 9.48
C ASP A 114 15.19 -4.25 8.54
N TYR A 115 16.33 -3.82 9.04
CA TYR A 115 17.63 -3.85 8.39
C TYR A 115 18.52 -4.90 9.08
N PRO A 116 18.44 -6.18 8.71
CA PRO A 116 19.11 -7.26 9.45
C PRO A 116 20.63 -7.14 9.48
N GLU A 117 21.24 -6.57 8.45
CA GLU A 117 22.71 -6.42 8.35
C GLU A 117 23.27 -5.43 9.37
N ILE A 118 22.52 -4.39 9.70
CA ILE A 118 22.92 -3.38 10.70
C ILE A 118 22.15 -3.51 12.01
N LYS A 119 21.30 -4.55 12.14
CA LYS A 119 20.45 -4.84 13.32
C LYS A 119 19.61 -3.61 13.76
N ALA A 120 19.07 -2.89 12.80
CA ALA A 120 18.25 -1.70 13.04
C ALA A 120 16.82 -1.93 12.57
N VAL A 121 15.87 -1.46 13.38
CA VAL A 121 14.44 -1.43 13.02
C VAL A 121 13.98 0.03 13.07
N THR A 122 13.36 0.49 12.00
CA THR A 122 12.86 1.87 11.90
C THR A 122 11.38 1.89 11.54
N ALA A 123 10.68 2.94 11.97
CA ALA A 123 9.31 3.18 11.52
C ALA A 123 9.31 3.82 10.14
N GLU A 124 8.38 3.41 9.29
CA GLU A 124 8.15 4.01 7.98
C GLU A 124 6.65 4.31 7.80
N ARG A 125 6.36 5.43 7.16
CA ARG A 125 5.03 5.79 6.68
C ARG A 125 5.10 5.97 5.18
N ARG A 126 4.02 5.58 4.48
CA ARG A 126 3.99 5.62 3.03
C ARG A 126 2.63 6.11 2.55
N ILE A 127 2.65 7.02 1.60
CA ILE A 127 1.49 7.39 0.80
C ILE A 127 1.71 6.80 -0.59
N GLU A 128 0.69 6.15 -1.10
CA GLU A 128 0.72 5.49 -2.40
C GLU A 128 -0.55 5.82 -3.16
N GLY A 129 -0.44 6.12 -4.44
CA GLY A 129 -1.58 6.31 -5.32
C GLY A 129 -1.25 5.81 -6.71
N GLY A 130 -2.26 5.55 -7.52
CA GLY A 130 -2.00 5.07 -8.87
C GLY A 130 -3.25 4.78 -9.66
N VAL A 131 -3.00 4.27 -10.86
CA VAL A 131 -4.01 3.87 -11.82
C VAL A 131 -3.96 2.36 -11.97
N GLY A 132 -5.12 1.73 -12.04
CA GLY A 132 -5.26 0.31 -12.31
C GLY A 132 -6.18 0.04 -13.48
N PHE A 133 -6.02 -1.15 -14.06
CA PHE A 133 -6.86 -1.67 -15.13
C PHE A 133 -7.49 -2.97 -14.65
N SER A 134 -8.82 -3.05 -14.69
CA SER A 134 -9.57 -4.24 -14.32
C SER A 134 -9.64 -5.20 -15.50
N LEU A 135 -9.19 -6.42 -15.28
CA LEU A 135 -9.21 -7.53 -16.25
C LEU A 135 -10.29 -8.54 -15.81
N GLY A 136 -11.56 -8.16 -15.96
CA GLY A 136 -12.71 -8.88 -15.43
C GLY A 136 -13.01 -8.51 -13.98
N GLU A 137 -13.79 -9.35 -13.29
CA GLU A 137 -14.32 -9.06 -11.95
C GLU A 137 -13.28 -9.26 -10.83
N TYR A 138 -12.30 -10.14 -11.04
CA TYR A 138 -11.42 -10.64 -9.98
C TYR A 138 -9.95 -10.27 -10.16
N LEU A 139 -9.55 -9.72 -11.27
CA LEU A 139 -8.16 -9.42 -11.58
C LEU A 139 -7.98 -7.95 -11.95
N SER A 140 -6.98 -7.31 -11.40
CA SER A 140 -6.53 -5.99 -11.86
C SER A 140 -5.02 -5.87 -11.86
N ILE A 141 -4.51 -5.06 -12.79
CA ILE A 141 -3.11 -4.66 -12.84
C ILE A 141 -3.06 -3.17 -12.56
N SER A 142 -2.21 -2.75 -11.64
CA SER A 142 -2.09 -1.35 -11.23
C SER A 142 -0.64 -0.88 -11.32
N ILE A 143 -0.49 0.41 -11.55
CA ILE A 143 0.80 1.12 -11.57
C ILE A 143 0.79 2.04 -10.34
N PRO A 144 1.31 1.59 -9.19
CA PRO A 144 1.47 2.41 -8.00
C PRO A 144 2.61 3.41 -8.17
N LEU A 145 2.42 4.60 -7.64
CA LEU A 145 3.46 5.59 -7.34
C LEU A 145 3.41 5.87 -5.86
N HIS A 146 4.54 5.93 -5.21
CA HIS A 146 4.57 6.11 -3.76
C HIS A 146 5.64 7.07 -3.30
N TYR A 147 5.40 7.64 -2.13
CA TYR A 147 6.37 8.38 -1.35
C TYR A 147 6.41 7.80 0.07
N SER A 148 7.61 7.44 0.51
CA SER A 148 7.87 6.88 1.84
C SER A 148 8.58 7.91 2.72
N PHE A 149 8.01 8.13 3.91
CA PHE A 149 8.57 8.97 4.97
C PHE A 149 9.35 8.05 5.92
N SER A 150 10.62 7.91 5.68
CA SER A 150 11.53 7.21 6.60
C SER A 150 12.32 8.21 7.41
N PRO A 151 12.59 7.97 8.70
CA PRO A 151 13.47 8.83 9.48
C PRO A 151 14.94 8.78 9.01
N VAL A 152 15.30 7.77 8.24
CA VAL A 152 16.66 7.63 7.72
C VAL A 152 16.78 8.32 6.36
N TYR A 153 15.97 7.90 5.38
CA TYR A 153 15.97 8.49 4.04
C TYR A 153 14.55 8.46 3.47
N PRO A 154 13.97 9.63 3.16
CA PRO A 154 12.73 9.67 2.39
C PRO A 154 12.98 9.09 1.00
N SER A 155 12.02 8.36 0.48
CA SER A 155 12.13 7.73 -0.83
C SER A 155 10.86 7.89 -1.64
N PHE A 156 11.00 7.86 -2.95
CA PHE A 156 9.89 7.81 -3.89
C PHE A 156 10.09 6.64 -4.84
N GLY A 157 9.01 6.14 -5.38
CA GLY A 157 9.10 5.02 -6.30
C GLY A 157 7.78 4.70 -6.98
N GLY A 158 7.80 3.61 -7.69
CA GLY A 158 6.65 3.08 -8.37
C GLY A 158 6.89 1.65 -8.82
N GLY A 159 5.87 1.02 -9.36
CA GLY A 159 6.00 -0.37 -9.73
C GLY A 159 4.81 -0.90 -10.52
N ILE A 160 4.67 -2.21 -10.44
CA ILE A 160 3.53 -2.95 -10.99
C ILE A 160 2.97 -3.81 -9.87
N MET A 161 1.65 -3.75 -9.71
CA MET A 161 0.92 -4.55 -8.74
C MET A 161 -0.18 -5.33 -9.48
N MET A 162 -0.18 -6.63 -9.32
CA MET A 162 -1.25 -7.51 -9.77
C MET A 162 -2.09 -7.91 -8.58
N ARG A 163 -3.39 -7.61 -8.63
CA ARG A 163 -4.33 -7.81 -7.54
C ARG A 163 -5.40 -8.80 -7.96
N VAL A 164 -5.69 -9.71 -7.07
CA VAL A 164 -6.78 -10.70 -7.18
C VAL A 164 -7.73 -10.50 -6.02
N GLY A 165 -9.01 -10.54 -6.30
CA GLY A 165 -10.07 -10.43 -5.31
C GLY A 165 -11.34 -9.90 -5.92
N GLY A 166 -12.45 -10.10 -5.26
CA GLY A 166 -13.76 -9.74 -5.76
C GLY A 166 -14.82 -9.82 -4.68
N GLU A 167 -16.03 -9.54 -5.08
CA GLU A 167 -17.21 -9.66 -4.22
C GLU A 167 -17.45 -11.14 -3.87
N VAL A 168 -17.66 -11.40 -2.58
CA VAL A 168 -18.08 -12.71 -2.05
C VAL A 168 -19.54 -12.61 -1.61
#